data_2af6105b3b4af39574faf60af1850620
#
_entry.id   2af6105b3b4af39574faf60af1850620
#
_cell.length_a   1.000
_cell.length_b   1.000
_cell.length_c   1.000
_cell.angle_alpha   90.00
_cell.angle_beta   90.00
_cell.angle_gamma   90.00
#
_symmetry.space_group_name_H-M   'P 1'
#
loop_
_entity.id
_entity.type
_entity.pdbx_description
1 polymer ?
#
loop_
_entity_poly.entity_id
_entity_poly.type
_entity_poly.pdbx_seq_one_letter_code
_entity_poly.pdbx_strand_id
1 'polypeptide(L)'
;MTIEPYQDVRFQNISNLNRNLGESLIETLWFNESTIWSSADKPIAQNILELGKNPGMGIHELHASGITGKGVTVAIIDQHLVSDNTEFQGKIINYHDMGTNKPAGIGSMHGPSVTSLLVGNDIGTAPDASIYYVAAPSWLEDAQYYADALDWIVAENEKLPDGNKIRAVSVSTMPSGLWKLLTKNNSAWDAAYKRATEAGILVLDCTYEQGITVPCTHALNDPDNVAKCIPNWTGPTDSPHQRINIPTNRTTLTEEGKNGELILTYEFSGDGGISWTVPYLTGVLAMGWQINPELTNAQILDLLYASAYETNNPAGIIDPREFIDLVRLTVNE
;
A
#
# COMPACT_ATOMS: atom_id res chain seq x y z
N MET A 1 14.90 -8.29 -29.49
CA MET A 1 14.25 -7.54 -28.39
C MET A 1 15.31 -7.30 -27.31
N THR A 2 15.46 -6.08 -26.85
CA THR A 2 16.31 -5.74 -25.70
C THR A 2 15.38 -5.46 -24.53
N ILE A 3 15.70 -5.93 -23.35
CA ILE A 3 14.98 -5.62 -22.11
C ILE A 3 15.84 -4.60 -21.37
N GLU A 4 15.19 -3.50 -20.98
CA GLU A 4 15.79 -2.39 -20.24
C GLU A 4 15.31 -2.40 -18.79
N PRO A 5 16.04 -1.80 -17.82
CA PRO A 5 15.58 -1.62 -16.46
C PRO A 5 14.21 -0.93 -16.39
N TYR A 6 13.37 -1.33 -15.43
CA TYR A 6 12.03 -0.79 -15.16
C TYR A 6 10.99 -1.03 -16.27
N GLN A 7 11.29 -1.96 -17.18
CA GLN A 7 10.38 -2.33 -18.25
C GLN A 7 9.26 -3.24 -17.71
N ASP A 8 8.01 -2.99 -18.18
CA ASP A 8 6.88 -3.89 -17.96
C ASP A 8 6.94 -5.07 -18.96
N VAL A 9 7.12 -6.26 -18.41
CA VAL A 9 7.18 -7.52 -19.17
C VAL A 9 6.09 -8.50 -18.74
N ARG A 10 5.08 -8.03 -18.01
CA ARG A 10 3.95 -8.85 -17.60
C ARG A 10 3.26 -9.47 -18.82
N PHE A 11 2.86 -10.73 -18.70
CA PHE A 11 2.20 -11.49 -19.76
C PHE A 11 3.00 -11.65 -21.07
N GLN A 12 4.26 -11.26 -21.09
CA GLN A 12 5.10 -11.33 -22.28
C GLN A 12 5.87 -12.66 -22.33
N ASN A 13 6.17 -13.10 -23.56
CA ASN A 13 7.10 -14.19 -23.79
C ASN A 13 8.48 -13.63 -24.13
N ILE A 14 9.39 -13.68 -23.17
CA ILE A 14 10.78 -13.22 -23.29
C ILE A 14 11.78 -14.38 -23.24
N SER A 15 11.30 -15.63 -23.42
CA SER A 15 12.14 -16.83 -23.34
C SER A 15 13.20 -16.93 -24.47
N ASN A 16 13.00 -16.25 -25.58
CA ASN A 16 13.86 -16.32 -26.77
C ASN A 16 14.88 -15.17 -26.87
N LEU A 17 15.22 -14.55 -25.75
CA LEU A 17 16.29 -13.54 -25.73
C LEU A 17 17.65 -14.21 -25.99
N ASN A 18 18.51 -13.53 -26.75
CA ASN A 18 19.85 -14.05 -27.10
C ASN A 18 20.85 -14.00 -25.93
N ARG A 19 20.41 -13.57 -24.76
CA ARG A 19 21.22 -13.49 -23.52
C ARG A 19 20.35 -13.75 -22.29
N ASN A 20 20.96 -14.24 -21.23
CA ASN A 20 20.34 -14.24 -19.89
C ASN A 20 20.33 -12.80 -19.36
N LEU A 21 19.28 -12.45 -18.65
CA LEU A 21 19.10 -11.11 -18.09
C LEU A 21 19.92 -10.93 -16.80
N GLY A 22 19.97 -11.97 -15.96
CA GLY A 22 20.60 -11.93 -14.65
C GLY A 22 19.76 -11.23 -13.57
N GLU A 23 20.08 -11.52 -12.33
CA GLU A 23 19.32 -11.10 -11.14
C GLU A 23 19.16 -9.57 -11.08
N SER A 24 20.26 -8.82 -11.19
CA SER A 24 20.24 -7.35 -11.06
C SER A 24 19.35 -6.63 -12.08
N LEU A 25 19.14 -7.19 -13.28
CA LEU A 25 18.20 -6.62 -14.23
C LEU A 25 16.78 -7.05 -13.90
N ILE A 26 16.58 -8.34 -13.58
CA ILE A 26 15.23 -8.88 -13.27
C ILE A 26 14.62 -8.19 -12.05
N GLU A 27 15.41 -7.86 -11.02
CA GLU A 27 14.98 -7.09 -9.84
C GLU A 27 14.45 -5.69 -10.17
N THR A 28 14.76 -5.15 -11.35
CA THR A 28 14.23 -3.83 -11.77
C THR A 28 12.95 -3.94 -12.57
N LEU A 29 12.57 -5.12 -13.04
CA LEU A 29 11.46 -5.28 -13.99
C LEU A 29 10.10 -5.29 -13.27
N TRP A 30 9.06 -5.05 -14.06
CA TRP A 30 7.69 -5.33 -13.67
C TRP A 30 7.23 -6.61 -14.40
N PHE A 31 6.98 -7.68 -13.66
CA PHE A 31 6.61 -8.98 -14.22
C PHE A 31 5.62 -9.73 -13.31
N ASN A 32 5.02 -10.79 -13.83
CA ASN A 32 4.08 -11.62 -13.10
C ASN A 32 4.29 -13.12 -13.39
N GLU A 33 3.51 -13.98 -12.74
CA GLU A 33 3.57 -15.43 -12.90
C GLU A 33 3.31 -15.88 -14.35
N SER A 34 2.62 -15.06 -15.15
CA SER A 34 2.32 -15.34 -16.57
C SER A 34 3.46 -14.91 -17.52
N THR A 35 4.49 -14.26 -17.04
CA THR A 35 5.68 -13.93 -17.86
C THR A 35 6.46 -15.20 -18.20
N ILE A 36 6.74 -15.42 -19.48
CA ILE A 36 7.46 -16.61 -19.96
C ILE A 36 8.93 -16.29 -20.10
N TRP A 37 9.73 -16.86 -19.24
CA TRP A 37 11.18 -16.65 -19.12
C TRP A 37 12.00 -17.69 -19.84
N SER A 38 13.29 -17.39 -20.09
CA SER A 38 14.29 -18.41 -20.45
C SER A 38 14.44 -19.44 -19.32
N SER A 39 14.98 -20.61 -19.62
CA SER A 39 15.25 -21.63 -18.58
C SER A 39 16.25 -21.19 -17.53
N ALA A 40 17.13 -20.25 -17.85
CA ALA A 40 18.12 -19.69 -16.93
C ALA A 40 17.55 -18.57 -16.05
N ASP A 41 16.69 -17.71 -16.58
CA ASP A 41 16.13 -16.56 -15.87
C ASP A 41 14.90 -16.91 -15.02
N LYS A 42 14.17 -17.98 -15.41
CA LYS A 42 12.94 -18.41 -14.72
C LYS A 42 13.12 -18.64 -13.21
N PRO A 43 14.14 -19.40 -12.73
CA PRO A 43 14.34 -19.60 -11.30
C PRO A 43 14.64 -18.30 -10.55
N ILE A 44 15.36 -17.37 -11.19
CA ILE A 44 15.68 -16.04 -10.61
C ILE A 44 14.41 -15.23 -10.45
N ALA A 45 13.59 -15.12 -11.50
CA ALA A 45 12.34 -14.39 -11.45
C ALA A 45 11.36 -14.96 -10.43
N GLN A 46 11.26 -16.29 -10.32
CA GLN A 46 10.42 -16.95 -9.31
C GLN A 46 10.90 -16.65 -7.89
N ASN A 47 12.22 -16.64 -7.66
CA ASN A 47 12.80 -16.28 -6.37
C ASN A 47 12.52 -14.81 -6.01
N ILE A 48 12.68 -13.88 -6.96
CA ILE A 48 12.39 -12.45 -6.75
C ILE A 48 10.90 -12.24 -6.43
N LEU A 49 10.00 -12.92 -7.15
CA LEU A 49 8.56 -12.85 -6.90
C LEU A 49 8.23 -13.30 -5.47
N GLU A 50 8.88 -14.34 -5.00
CA GLU A 50 8.68 -14.86 -3.63
C GLU A 50 9.30 -13.93 -2.57
N LEU A 51 10.54 -13.47 -2.77
CA LEU A 51 11.20 -12.53 -1.86
C LEU A 51 10.43 -11.21 -1.75
N GLY A 52 9.84 -10.72 -2.85
CA GLY A 52 9.04 -9.49 -2.87
C GLY A 52 7.75 -9.56 -2.06
N LYS A 53 7.29 -10.74 -1.64
CA LYS A 53 6.14 -10.90 -0.73
C LYS A 53 6.48 -10.43 0.69
N ASN A 54 7.72 -10.56 1.12
CA ASN A 54 8.13 -10.12 2.45
C ASN A 54 7.96 -8.60 2.58
N PRO A 55 7.17 -8.09 3.55
CA PRO A 55 7.04 -6.65 3.80
C PRO A 55 8.36 -5.94 4.10
N GLY A 56 9.35 -6.66 4.59
CA GLY A 56 10.62 -6.11 5.02
C GLY A 56 10.54 -5.28 6.29
N MET A 57 11.63 -4.59 6.62
CA MET A 57 11.74 -3.68 7.77
C MET A 57 11.38 -4.32 9.12
N GLY A 58 11.51 -5.67 9.23
CA GLY A 58 11.22 -6.41 10.46
C GLY A 58 9.73 -6.70 10.71
N ILE A 59 8.87 -6.50 9.73
CA ILE A 59 7.41 -6.76 9.87
C ILE A 59 7.13 -8.22 10.24
N HIS A 60 7.80 -9.20 9.62
CA HIS A 60 7.60 -10.61 9.97
C HIS A 60 8.00 -10.95 11.42
N GLU A 61 8.98 -10.26 11.99
CA GLU A 61 9.34 -10.40 13.41
C GLU A 61 8.21 -9.87 14.31
N LEU A 62 7.60 -8.73 13.93
CA LEU A 62 6.44 -8.19 14.63
C LEU A 62 5.24 -9.15 14.54
N HIS A 63 4.97 -9.71 13.36
CA HIS A 63 3.93 -10.73 13.19
C HIS A 63 4.16 -11.96 14.07
N ALA A 64 5.40 -12.46 14.13
CA ALA A 64 5.76 -13.59 14.99
C ALA A 64 5.55 -13.30 16.48
N SER A 65 5.59 -12.02 16.88
CA SER A 65 5.26 -11.59 18.26
C SER A 65 3.78 -11.25 18.47
N GLY A 66 2.91 -11.51 17.47
CA GLY A 66 1.47 -11.30 17.54
C GLY A 66 1.01 -9.86 17.25
N ILE A 67 1.89 -9.04 16.67
CA ILE A 67 1.58 -7.65 16.29
C ILE A 67 1.26 -7.66 14.80
N THR A 68 -0.04 -7.74 14.48
CA THR A 68 -0.57 -8.02 13.15
C THR A 68 -1.68 -7.04 12.71
N GLY A 69 -1.90 -5.97 13.49
CA GLY A 69 -3.03 -5.05 13.31
C GLY A 69 -4.35 -5.60 13.86
N LYS A 70 -4.31 -6.71 14.60
CA LYS A 70 -5.51 -7.37 15.13
C LYS A 70 -6.35 -6.46 16.01
N GLY A 71 -7.67 -6.44 15.73
CA GLY A 71 -8.64 -5.60 16.46
C GLY A 71 -8.68 -4.15 15.99
N VAL A 72 -7.88 -3.77 15.00
CA VAL A 72 -7.89 -2.43 14.40
C VAL A 72 -8.69 -2.43 13.11
N THR A 73 -9.56 -1.43 12.95
CA THR A 73 -10.32 -1.22 11.72
C THR A 73 -9.75 -0.03 10.96
N VAL A 74 -9.50 -0.23 9.67
CA VAL A 74 -9.08 0.81 8.72
C VAL A 74 -9.97 0.77 7.47
N ALA A 75 -9.83 1.75 6.59
CA ALA A 75 -10.56 1.74 5.32
C ALA A 75 -9.61 1.86 4.13
N ILE A 76 -10.06 1.41 2.96
CA ILE A 76 -9.41 1.60 1.67
C ILE A 76 -10.41 2.23 0.70
N ILE A 77 -9.97 3.25 -0.05
CA ILE A 77 -10.69 3.77 -1.22
C ILE A 77 -9.79 3.53 -2.43
N ASP A 78 -10.22 2.62 -3.31
CA ASP A 78 -9.45 2.26 -4.51
C ASP A 78 -10.36 1.66 -5.60
N GLN A 79 -9.79 1.09 -6.66
CA GLN A 79 -10.54 0.38 -7.70
C GLN A 79 -11.25 -0.86 -7.11
N HIS A 80 -12.24 -1.37 -7.83
CA HIS A 80 -12.99 -2.56 -7.43
C HIS A 80 -12.09 -3.80 -7.30
N LEU A 81 -12.52 -4.75 -6.49
CA LEU A 81 -11.85 -6.05 -6.29
C LEU A 81 -12.87 -7.17 -6.02
N VAL A 82 -12.41 -8.41 -6.06
CA VAL A 82 -13.17 -9.59 -5.64
C VAL A 82 -12.86 -9.88 -4.17
N SER A 83 -13.81 -9.63 -3.29
CA SER A 83 -13.60 -9.61 -1.83
C SER A 83 -13.32 -10.97 -1.19
N ASP A 84 -13.59 -12.08 -1.87
CA ASP A 84 -13.35 -13.45 -1.39
C ASP A 84 -12.03 -14.07 -1.89
N ASN A 85 -11.11 -13.22 -2.36
CA ASN A 85 -9.76 -13.59 -2.72
C ASN A 85 -8.99 -14.20 -1.54
N THR A 86 -8.17 -15.21 -1.80
CA THR A 86 -7.44 -15.96 -0.75
C THR A 86 -6.51 -15.10 0.11
N GLU A 87 -5.95 -14.02 -0.44
CA GLU A 87 -5.07 -13.10 0.32
C GLU A 87 -5.82 -12.30 1.39
N PHE A 88 -7.06 -11.92 1.14
CA PHE A 88 -7.80 -11.06 2.06
C PHE A 88 -9.21 -11.53 2.39
N GLN A 89 -9.50 -12.84 2.15
CA GLN A 89 -10.79 -13.44 2.50
C GLN A 89 -11.13 -13.25 3.99
N GLY A 90 -12.32 -12.72 4.26
CA GLY A 90 -12.82 -12.49 5.60
C GLY A 90 -12.29 -11.23 6.29
N LYS A 91 -11.39 -10.46 5.64
CA LYS A 91 -10.82 -9.23 6.20
C LYS A 91 -11.60 -7.99 5.78
N ILE A 92 -12.25 -8.01 4.62
CA ILE A 92 -13.16 -6.97 4.17
C ILE A 92 -14.51 -7.19 4.82
N ILE A 93 -14.78 -6.42 5.89
CA ILE A 93 -16.01 -6.55 6.70
C ILE A 93 -17.17 -5.72 6.15
N ASN A 94 -16.89 -4.74 5.31
CA ASN A 94 -17.89 -3.97 4.58
C ASN A 94 -17.32 -3.54 3.22
N TYR A 95 -18.07 -3.76 2.16
CA TYR A 95 -17.71 -3.38 0.79
C TYR A 95 -18.79 -2.49 0.20
N HIS A 96 -18.39 -1.31 -0.28
CA HIS A 96 -19.29 -0.36 -0.93
C HIS A 96 -18.75 0.02 -2.31
N ASP A 97 -19.63 0.16 -3.31
CA ASP A 97 -19.27 0.51 -4.69
C ASP A 97 -19.84 1.89 -5.05
N MET A 98 -18.96 2.85 -5.31
CA MET A 98 -19.29 4.21 -5.75
C MET A 98 -19.58 4.28 -7.26
N GLY A 99 -20.15 3.23 -7.84
CA GLY A 99 -20.57 3.23 -9.24
C GLY A 99 -19.44 2.89 -10.20
N THR A 100 -18.58 1.96 -9.85
CA THR A 100 -17.56 1.43 -10.78
C THR A 100 -18.23 0.75 -11.98
N ASN A 101 -19.51 0.37 -11.85
CA ASN A 101 -20.32 -0.28 -12.88
C ASN A 101 -19.64 -1.50 -13.52
N LYS A 102 -18.80 -2.18 -12.74
CA LYS A 102 -18.16 -3.42 -13.19
C LYS A 102 -19.04 -4.60 -12.84
N PRO A 103 -19.17 -5.60 -13.74
CA PRO A 103 -19.85 -6.85 -13.40
C PRO A 103 -19.22 -7.51 -12.17
N ALA A 104 -20.05 -8.16 -11.37
CA ALA A 104 -19.55 -8.96 -10.26
C ALA A 104 -18.54 -10.02 -10.75
N GLY A 105 -17.44 -10.18 -10.02
CA GLY A 105 -16.37 -11.13 -10.38
C GLY A 105 -15.35 -10.61 -11.39
N ILE A 106 -15.44 -9.34 -11.79
CA ILE A 106 -14.34 -8.68 -12.51
C ILE A 106 -13.48 -7.92 -11.50
N GLY A 107 -12.22 -8.28 -11.40
CA GLY A 107 -11.23 -7.61 -10.59
C GLY A 107 -10.57 -6.42 -11.28
N SER A 108 -9.58 -5.86 -10.63
CA SER A 108 -8.68 -4.85 -11.17
C SER A 108 -7.23 -5.15 -10.81
N MET A 109 -6.30 -4.39 -11.37
CA MET A 109 -4.91 -4.51 -10.96
C MET A 109 -4.67 -3.77 -9.62
N HIS A 110 -5.13 -2.53 -9.49
CA HIS A 110 -4.69 -1.62 -8.44
C HIS A 110 -5.38 -1.87 -7.08
N GLY A 111 -6.70 -2.05 -7.04
CA GLY A 111 -7.44 -2.29 -5.80
C GLY A 111 -6.97 -3.54 -5.03
N PRO A 112 -6.86 -4.72 -5.69
CA PRO A 112 -6.30 -5.92 -5.06
C PRO A 112 -4.85 -5.75 -4.62
N SER A 113 -4.00 -5.06 -5.41
CA SER A 113 -2.61 -4.81 -5.07
C SER A 113 -2.47 -4.04 -3.76
N VAL A 114 -3.14 -2.89 -3.61
CA VAL A 114 -3.07 -2.08 -2.38
C VAL A 114 -3.68 -2.81 -1.19
N THR A 115 -4.73 -3.63 -1.43
CA THR A 115 -5.34 -4.42 -0.37
C THR A 115 -4.42 -5.53 0.10
N SER A 116 -3.75 -6.23 -0.83
CA SER A 116 -2.78 -7.28 -0.48
C SER A 116 -1.59 -6.72 0.30
N LEU A 117 -1.09 -5.52 -0.05
CA LEU A 117 -0.01 -4.85 0.69
C LEU A 117 -0.40 -4.45 2.12
N LEU A 118 -1.69 -4.17 2.37
CA LEU A 118 -2.16 -3.82 3.71
C LEU A 118 -2.47 -5.07 4.53
N VAL A 119 -3.35 -5.95 4.03
CA VAL A 119 -3.91 -7.06 4.82
C VAL A 119 -3.69 -8.45 4.21
N GLY A 120 -2.90 -8.58 3.16
CA GLY A 120 -2.61 -9.88 2.56
C GLY A 120 -2.07 -10.89 3.59
N ASN A 121 -2.43 -12.17 3.42
CA ASN A 121 -1.97 -13.23 4.32
C ASN A 121 -0.44 -13.41 4.27
N ASP A 122 0.11 -13.38 3.05
CA ASP A 122 1.53 -13.61 2.80
C ASP A 122 2.30 -12.30 2.52
N ILE A 123 1.58 -11.23 2.12
CA ILE A 123 2.15 -9.98 1.61
C ILE A 123 1.92 -8.81 2.58
N GLY A 124 0.84 -8.87 3.37
CA GLY A 124 0.29 -7.73 4.08
C GLY A 124 1.15 -7.26 5.25
N THR A 125 1.14 -5.96 5.47
CA THR A 125 1.81 -5.33 6.61
C THR A 125 1.02 -5.54 7.92
N ALA A 126 -0.32 -5.55 7.85
CA ALA A 126 -1.20 -5.78 9.00
C ALA A 126 -2.27 -6.84 8.69
N PRO A 127 -1.88 -8.14 8.60
CA PRO A 127 -2.73 -9.20 8.08
C PRO A 127 -3.99 -9.49 8.90
N ASP A 128 -4.10 -9.05 10.14
CA ASP A 128 -5.29 -9.25 10.99
C ASP A 128 -6.11 -7.96 11.19
N ALA A 129 -5.81 -6.87 10.47
CA ALA A 129 -6.65 -5.68 10.48
C ALA A 129 -7.97 -5.92 9.72
N SER A 130 -9.04 -5.24 10.12
CA SER A 130 -10.34 -5.27 9.46
C SER A 130 -10.50 -4.11 8.49
N ILE A 131 -11.10 -4.35 7.32
CA ILE A 131 -11.20 -3.37 6.24
C ILE A 131 -12.64 -2.98 5.94
N TYR A 132 -12.91 -1.67 5.93
CA TYR A 132 -14.02 -1.06 5.18
C TYR A 132 -13.51 -0.70 3.78
N TYR A 133 -14.02 -1.34 2.76
CA TYR A 133 -13.56 -1.12 1.39
C TYR A 133 -14.57 -0.31 0.58
N VAL A 134 -14.10 0.74 -0.09
CA VAL A 134 -14.94 1.53 -1.00
C VAL A 134 -14.32 1.52 -2.39
N ALA A 135 -15.02 0.93 -3.33
CA ALA A 135 -14.61 0.88 -4.72
C ALA A 135 -14.97 2.20 -5.43
N ALA A 136 -13.97 2.88 -5.99
CA ALA A 136 -14.12 4.15 -6.70
C ALA A 136 -13.53 4.08 -8.12
N PRO A 137 -14.20 4.66 -9.14
CA PRO A 137 -13.79 4.58 -10.54
C PRO A 137 -12.68 5.59 -10.88
N SER A 138 -11.40 5.25 -10.60
CA SER A 138 -10.25 6.14 -10.86
C SER A 138 -10.11 6.54 -12.33
N TRP A 139 -10.53 5.68 -13.27
CA TRP A 139 -10.47 5.95 -14.72
C TRP A 139 -11.39 7.07 -15.21
N LEU A 140 -12.33 7.54 -14.39
CA LEU A 140 -13.16 8.72 -14.69
C LEU A 140 -12.44 10.03 -14.35
N GLU A 141 -11.30 9.95 -13.68
CA GLU A 141 -10.48 11.08 -13.24
C GLU A 141 -11.28 12.13 -12.45
N ASP A 142 -12.27 11.68 -11.67
CA ASP A 142 -13.21 12.54 -10.95
C ASP A 142 -13.11 12.33 -9.44
N ALA A 143 -12.60 13.35 -8.75
CA ALA A 143 -12.40 13.34 -7.30
C ALA A 143 -13.73 13.31 -6.51
N GLN A 144 -14.89 13.58 -7.15
CA GLN A 144 -16.18 13.48 -6.49
C GLN A 144 -16.45 12.07 -5.97
N TYR A 145 -16.10 11.02 -6.74
CA TYR A 145 -16.29 9.64 -6.29
C TYR A 145 -15.47 9.30 -5.04
N TYR A 146 -14.26 9.84 -4.95
CA TYR A 146 -13.40 9.68 -3.79
C TYR A 146 -13.88 10.49 -2.59
N ALA A 147 -14.41 11.70 -2.82
CA ALA A 147 -15.02 12.53 -1.80
C ALA A 147 -16.28 11.85 -1.21
N ASP A 148 -17.17 11.35 -2.06
CA ASP A 148 -18.38 10.63 -1.66
C ASP A 148 -18.03 9.34 -0.91
N ALA A 149 -16.96 8.62 -1.33
CA ALA A 149 -16.44 7.45 -0.64
C ALA A 149 -15.95 7.79 0.76
N LEU A 150 -15.22 8.88 0.91
CA LEU A 150 -14.71 9.33 2.21
C LEU A 150 -15.84 9.78 3.13
N ASP A 151 -16.84 10.50 2.61
CA ASP A 151 -18.03 10.89 3.36
C ASP A 151 -18.85 9.67 3.80
N TRP A 152 -18.96 8.64 2.94
CA TRP A 152 -19.59 7.38 3.32
C TRP A 152 -18.85 6.69 4.47
N ILE A 153 -17.50 6.66 4.43
CA ILE A 153 -16.68 6.11 5.52
C ILE A 153 -16.93 6.87 6.82
N VAL A 154 -16.99 8.20 6.78
CA VAL A 154 -17.29 9.03 7.96
C VAL A 154 -18.67 8.66 8.54
N ALA A 155 -19.69 8.55 7.68
CA ALA A 155 -21.04 8.20 8.09
C ALA A 155 -21.15 6.77 8.65
N GLU A 156 -20.40 5.81 8.12
CA GLU A 156 -20.32 4.47 8.70
C GLU A 156 -19.57 4.48 10.03
N ASN A 157 -18.48 5.25 10.13
CA ASN A 157 -17.70 5.37 11.35
C ASN A 157 -18.52 5.93 12.54
N GLU A 158 -19.43 6.87 12.30
CA GLU A 158 -20.33 7.40 13.33
C GLU A 158 -21.18 6.30 13.99
N LYS A 159 -21.58 5.28 13.24
CA LYS A 159 -22.42 4.16 13.72
C LYS A 159 -21.65 3.11 14.53
N LEU A 160 -20.32 3.11 14.44
CA LEU A 160 -19.48 2.12 15.10
C LEU A 160 -19.28 2.47 16.59
N PRO A 161 -19.18 1.46 17.47
CA PRO A 161 -18.78 1.69 18.86
C PRO A 161 -17.32 2.18 18.94
N ASP A 162 -16.98 2.89 20.03
CA ASP A 162 -15.67 3.55 20.16
C ASP A 162 -14.49 2.60 19.98
N GLY A 163 -14.57 1.38 20.49
CA GLY A 163 -13.50 0.38 20.32
C GLY A 163 -13.31 -0.19 18.91
N ASN A 164 -14.25 0.11 17.99
CA ASN A 164 -14.25 -0.42 16.61
C ASN A 164 -14.21 0.70 15.55
N LYS A 165 -13.89 1.91 15.95
CA LYS A 165 -13.82 3.06 15.03
C LYS A 165 -12.78 2.82 13.93
N ILE A 166 -13.08 3.29 12.72
CA ILE A 166 -12.15 3.34 11.60
C ILE A 166 -11.06 4.36 11.94
N ARG A 167 -9.83 3.90 12.06
CA ARG A 167 -8.70 4.73 12.52
C ARG A 167 -8.07 5.52 11.37
N ALA A 168 -7.91 4.88 10.22
CA ALA A 168 -7.29 5.50 9.06
C ALA A 168 -7.98 5.08 7.76
N VAL A 169 -7.82 5.90 6.73
CA VAL A 169 -8.24 5.61 5.34
C VAL A 169 -7.01 5.65 4.44
N SER A 170 -6.76 4.55 3.73
CA SER A 170 -5.73 4.41 2.71
C SER A 170 -6.29 4.80 1.35
N VAL A 171 -5.70 5.80 0.70
CA VAL A 171 -6.14 6.32 -0.61
C VAL A 171 -4.92 6.41 -1.53
N SER A 172 -4.68 5.37 -2.31
CA SER A 172 -3.49 5.25 -3.14
C SER A 172 -3.59 6.04 -4.46
N THR A 173 -4.00 7.30 -4.37
CA THR A 173 -4.09 8.24 -5.50
C THR A 173 -3.81 9.67 -5.04
N MET A 174 -3.80 10.61 -6.00
CA MET A 174 -3.66 12.06 -5.78
C MET A 174 -4.97 12.75 -6.19
N PRO A 175 -5.98 12.84 -5.30
CA PRO A 175 -7.29 13.36 -5.66
C PRO A 175 -7.33 14.87 -5.87
N SER A 176 -6.36 15.62 -5.31
CA SER A 176 -6.30 17.09 -5.42
C SER A 176 -4.85 17.58 -5.43
N GLY A 177 -4.66 18.88 -5.35
CA GLY A 177 -3.37 19.53 -5.21
C GLY A 177 -2.53 19.64 -6.47
N LEU A 178 -1.26 19.96 -6.27
CA LEU A 178 -0.25 19.99 -7.33
C LEU A 178 0.00 18.54 -7.79
N TRP A 179 0.04 18.25 -9.07
CA TRP A 179 0.31 16.91 -9.64
C TRP A 179 -0.82 15.88 -9.46
N LYS A 180 -2.02 16.37 -9.18
CA LYS A 180 -3.21 15.53 -9.07
C LYS A 180 -3.40 14.61 -10.27
N LEU A 181 -3.80 13.38 -9.99
CA LEU A 181 -4.18 12.40 -11.01
C LEU A 181 -5.67 12.51 -11.38
N LEU A 182 -6.50 12.97 -10.44
CA LEU A 182 -7.91 13.22 -10.71
C LEU A 182 -8.08 14.68 -11.12
N THR A 183 -8.67 14.91 -12.29
CA THR A 183 -8.68 16.22 -12.94
C THR A 183 -9.96 17.03 -12.68
N LYS A 184 -11.02 16.38 -12.16
CA LYS A 184 -12.35 16.98 -11.91
C LYS A 184 -12.67 17.02 -10.43
N ASN A 185 -13.47 17.99 -10.01
CA ASN A 185 -14.09 18.11 -8.68
C ASN A 185 -13.12 18.02 -7.50
N ASN A 186 -11.87 18.47 -7.65
CA ASN A 186 -10.83 18.35 -6.61
C ASN A 186 -11.22 19.01 -5.29
N SER A 187 -11.93 20.15 -5.32
CA SER A 187 -12.41 20.83 -4.11
C SER A 187 -13.41 20.00 -3.30
N ALA A 188 -14.10 19.03 -3.93
CA ALA A 188 -14.96 18.10 -3.20
C ALA A 188 -14.12 17.17 -2.32
N TRP A 189 -13.00 16.67 -2.85
CA TRP A 189 -12.02 15.89 -2.06
C TRP A 189 -11.48 16.70 -0.88
N ASP A 190 -11.02 17.93 -1.10
CA ASP A 190 -10.45 18.76 -0.04
C ASP A 190 -11.49 18.99 1.10
N ALA A 191 -12.75 19.19 0.74
CA ALA A 191 -13.83 19.33 1.71
C ALA A 191 -14.13 18.03 2.48
N ALA A 192 -14.13 16.88 1.80
CA ALA A 192 -14.34 15.57 2.43
C ALA A 192 -13.15 15.19 3.33
N TYR A 193 -11.92 15.44 2.88
CA TYR A 193 -10.70 15.25 3.68
C TYR A 193 -10.79 16.01 5.01
N LYS A 194 -11.21 17.27 4.96
CA LYS A 194 -11.40 18.09 6.16
C LYS A 194 -12.45 17.48 7.10
N ARG A 195 -13.61 17.05 6.58
CA ARG A 195 -14.66 16.41 7.40
C ARG A 195 -14.17 15.12 8.06
N ALA A 196 -13.45 14.28 7.32
CA ALA A 196 -12.90 13.04 7.86
C ALA A 196 -11.87 13.30 8.97
N THR A 197 -11.00 14.29 8.78
CA THR A 197 -10.03 14.72 9.80
C THR A 197 -10.72 15.26 11.05
N GLU A 198 -11.76 16.09 10.90
CA GLU A 198 -12.58 16.62 11.99
C GLU A 198 -13.33 15.50 12.73
N ALA A 199 -13.69 14.42 12.02
CA ALA A 199 -14.27 13.21 12.61
C ALA A 199 -13.24 12.29 13.29
N GLY A 200 -11.97 12.68 13.35
CA GLY A 200 -10.89 11.92 13.99
C GLY A 200 -10.30 10.78 13.14
N ILE A 201 -10.63 10.70 11.86
CA ILE A 201 -10.09 9.69 10.95
C ILE A 201 -8.79 10.23 10.32
N LEU A 202 -7.72 9.43 10.36
CA LEU A 202 -6.47 9.76 9.66
C LEU A 202 -6.61 9.41 8.17
N VAL A 203 -6.57 10.40 7.30
CA VAL A 203 -6.59 10.18 5.84
C VAL A 203 -5.16 10.19 5.31
N LEU A 204 -4.75 9.09 4.69
CA LEU A 204 -3.44 8.91 4.06
C LEU A 204 -3.63 8.84 2.55
N ASP A 205 -3.07 9.78 1.81
CA ASP A 205 -3.12 9.82 0.36
C ASP A 205 -1.74 10.11 -0.25
N CYS A 206 -1.67 10.17 -1.58
CA CYS A 206 -0.43 10.43 -2.32
C CYS A 206 -0.28 11.91 -2.73
N THR A 207 -1.13 12.82 -2.27
CA THR A 207 -1.05 14.24 -2.67
C THR A 207 0.26 14.88 -2.24
N TYR A 208 0.68 15.89 -2.98
CA TYR A 208 1.90 16.63 -2.64
C TYR A 208 1.73 17.40 -1.33
N GLU A 209 0.57 18.00 -1.11
CA GLU A 209 0.29 18.88 0.02
C GLU A 209 0.01 18.14 1.33
N GLN A 210 -0.51 16.92 1.27
CA GLN A 210 -1.00 16.18 2.45
C GLN A 210 -0.29 14.83 2.63
N GLY A 211 0.24 14.25 1.53
CA GLY A 211 0.91 12.97 1.55
C GLY A 211 2.22 13.01 2.35
N ILE A 212 2.40 12.04 3.22
CA ILE A 212 3.55 11.94 4.13
C ILE A 212 4.52 10.83 3.74
N THR A 213 4.30 10.15 2.64
CA THR A 213 5.12 9.01 2.20
C THR A 213 5.85 9.28 0.90
N VAL A 214 7.00 8.65 0.73
CA VAL A 214 7.76 8.60 -0.52
C VAL A 214 8.34 7.19 -0.71
N PRO A 215 8.51 6.73 -1.98
CA PRO A 215 9.07 5.41 -2.26
C PRO A 215 10.55 5.27 -1.88
N CYS A 216 10.93 4.08 -1.44
CA CYS A 216 12.31 3.60 -1.43
C CYS A 216 12.40 2.15 -1.90
N THR A 217 13.61 1.69 -2.20
CA THR A 217 13.89 0.32 -2.62
C THR A 217 14.65 -0.39 -1.50
N HIS A 218 14.10 -1.46 -0.94
CA HIS A 218 14.80 -2.29 0.05
C HIS A 218 15.55 -3.44 -0.62
N ALA A 219 16.55 -3.99 0.04
CA ALA A 219 17.32 -5.12 -0.46
C ALA A 219 16.51 -6.42 -0.29
N LEU A 220 16.08 -7.06 -1.39
CA LEU A 220 15.25 -8.27 -1.34
C LEU A 220 15.90 -9.44 -0.59
N ASN A 221 17.22 -9.54 -0.63
CA ASN A 221 18.00 -10.59 0.07
C ASN A 221 18.33 -10.26 1.53
N ASP A 222 18.00 -9.05 2.01
CA ASP A 222 18.18 -8.60 3.40
C ASP A 222 17.10 -7.54 3.71
N PRO A 223 15.80 -7.91 3.59
CA PRO A 223 14.69 -6.96 3.56
C PRO A 223 14.46 -6.25 4.90
N ASP A 224 14.94 -6.83 6.00
CA ASP A 224 14.74 -6.30 7.34
C ASP A 224 15.84 -5.31 7.78
N ASN A 225 16.81 -5.04 6.91
CA ASN A 225 17.90 -4.13 7.16
C ASN A 225 17.55 -2.72 6.66
N VAL A 226 16.99 -1.89 7.52
CA VAL A 226 16.57 -0.51 7.19
C VAL A 226 17.70 0.33 6.59
N ALA A 227 18.96 0.08 6.99
CA ALA A 227 20.11 0.82 6.48
C ALA A 227 20.43 0.50 5.00
N LYS A 228 19.87 -0.59 4.46
CA LYS A 228 20.01 -0.98 3.03
C LYS A 228 18.86 -0.48 2.17
N CYS A 229 17.86 0.20 2.74
CA CYS A 229 16.81 0.84 1.95
C CYS A 229 17.35 2.10 1.27
N ILE A 230 17.16 2.18 -0.03
CA ILE A 230 17.67 3.28 -0.85
C ILE A 230 16.48 4.16 -1.27
N PRO A 231 16.41 5.44 -0.79
CA PRO A 231 15.42 6.38 -1.28
C PRO A 231 15.51 6.54 -2.80
N ASN A 232 14.39 6.33 -3.49
CA ASN A 232 14.35 6.41 -4.96
C ASN A 232 13.39 7.51 -5.46
N TRP A 233 12.86 8.34 -4.56
CA TRP A 233 11.99 9.43 -4.92
C TRP A 233 12.72 10.52 -5.68
N THR A 234 12.23 10.82 -6.90
CA THR A 234 12.77 11.86 -7.78
C THR A 234 11.89 13.11 -7.84
N GLY A 235 10.79 13.13 -7.07
CA GLY A 235 9.88 14.26 -7.00
C GLY A 235 10.38 15.39 -6.09
N PRO A 236 9.57 16.44 -5.87
CA PRO A 236 9.93 17.56 -5.02
C PRO A 236 10.30 17.15 -3.61
N THR A 237 11.34 17.78 -3.07
CA THR A 237 11.82 17.58 -1.69
C THR A 237 11.38 18.68 -0.74
N ASP A 238 10.79 19.75 -1.27
CA ASP A 238 10.30 20.93 -0.54
C ASP A 238 8.85 20.77 -0.04
N SER A 239 8.47 19.55 0.29
CA SER A 239 7.14 19.25 0.85
C SER A 239 6.84 20.10 2.09
N PRO A 240 5.59 20.59 2.25
CA PRO A 240 5.18 21.29 3.46
C PRO A 240 5.14 20.40 4.70
N HIS A 241 5.22 19.08 4.54
CA HIS A 241 5.20 18.10 5.61
C HIS A 241 6.47 17.25 5.62
N GLN A 242 6.83 16.78 6.82
CA GLN A 242 7.82 15.72 6.94
C GLN A 242 7.34 14.46 6.21
N ARG A 243 8.23 13.83 5.46
CA ARG A 243 7.93 12.61 4.72
C ARG A 243 8.75 11.44 5.26
N ILE A 244 8.27 10.24 4.97
CA ILE A 244 8.94 8.99 5.35
C ILE A 244 9.09 8.08 4.12
N ASN A 245 10.28 7.51 3.95
CA ASN A 245 10.57 6.55 2.88
C ASN A 245 10.00 5.18 3.24
N ILE A 246 9.27 4.57 2.30
CA ILE A 246 8.60 3.28 2.45
C ILE A 246 8.97 2.36 1.30
N PRO A 247 9.31 1.08 1.55
CA PRO A 247 9.70 0.15 0.51
C PRO A 247 8.55 -0.15 -0.44
N THR A 248 8.81 -0.03 -1.76
CA THR A 248 7.81 -0.21 -2.82
C THR A 248 8.15 -1.29 -3.83
N ASN A 249 9.39 -1.78 -3.88
CA ASN A 249 9.79 -2.90 -4.74
C ASN A 249 9.24 -4.22 -4.18
N ARG A 250 7.95 -4.44 -4.40
CA ARG A 250 7.15 -5.48 -3.74
C ARG A 250 6.41 -6.36 -4.73
N THR A 251 6.12 -7.56 -4.28
CA THR A 251 5.11 -8.43 -4.90
C THR A 251 3.73 -8.09 -4.35
N THR A 252 2.76 -7.99 -5.25
CA THR A 252 1.35 -7.74 -4.94
C THR A 252 0.48 -8.79 -5.60
N LEU A 253 -0.75 -8.95 -5.13
CA LEU A 253 -1.76 -9.74 -5.81
C LEU A 253 -2.60 -8.85 -6.72
N THR A 254 -2.83 -9.29 -7.95
CA THR A 254 -3.70 -8.61 -8.90
C THR A 254 -4.83 -9.51 -9.37
N GLU A 255 -5.92 -8.89 -9.80
CA GLU A 255 -7.10 -9.56 -10.36
C GLU A 255 -7.30 -9.03 -11.76
N GLU A 256 -6.79 -9.75 -12.76
CA GLU A 256 -6.88 -9.32 -14.14
C GLU A 256 -7.89 -10.12 -14.95
N GLY A 257 -8.67 -9.43 -15.78
CA GLY A 257 -9.58 -10.07 -16.73
C GLY A 257 -8.83 -10.42 -18.02
N LYS A 258 -8.76 -11.73 -18.35
CA LYS A 258 -8.22 -12.18 -19.63
C LYS A 258 -9.22 -13.11 -20.32
N ASN A 259 -9.61 -12.77 -21.56
CA ASN A 259 -10.58 -13.54 -22.36
C ASN A 259 -11.93 -13.79 -21.65
N GLY A 260 -12.35 -12.90 -20.74
CA GLY A 260 -13.59 -13.03 -19.97
C GLY A 260 -13.46 -13.88 -18.71
N GLU A 261 -12.27 -14.36 -18.38
CA GLU A 261 -11.95 -15.06 -17.14
C GLU A 261 -11.17 -14.15 -16.20
N LEU A 262 -11.45 -14.23 -14.90
CA LEU A 262 -10.69 -13.59 -13.85
C LEU A 262 -9.42 -14.41 -13.59
N ILE A 263 -8.27 -13.76 -13.69
CA ILE A 263 -6.97 -14.35 -13.36
C ILE A 263 -6.45 -13.67 -12.11
N LEU A 264 -6.23 -14.44 -11.06
CA LEU A 264 -5.48 -14.03 -9.89
C LEU A 264 -4.01 -14.32 -10.18
N THR A 265 -3.15 -13.33 -10.02
CA THR A 265 -1.72 -13.49 -10.28
C THR A 265 -0.90 -12.63 -9.34
N TYR A 266 0.20 -13.18 -8.88
CA TYR A 266 1.22 -12.38 -8.20
C TYR A 266 2.07 -11.65 -9.23
N GLU A 267 2.32 -10.39 -8.96
CA GLU A 267 3.21 -9.57 -9.77
C GLU A 267 4.22 -8.84 -8.90
N PHE A 268 5.45 -8.76 -9.39
CA PHE A 268 6.53 -8.00 -8.78
C PHE A 268 6.79 -6.74 -9.59
N SER A 269 7.00 -5.62 -8.91
CA SER A 269 7.43 -4.36 -9.51
C SER A 269 8.74 -3.92 -8.86
N GLY A 270 9.79 -3.74 -9.68
CA GLY A 270 11.13 -3.40 -9.18
C GLY A 270 11.26 -1.98 -8.63
N ASP A 271 10.46 -1.05 -9.12
CA ASP A 271 10.38 0.33 -8.59
C ASP A 271 9.12 0.55 -7.75
N GLY A 272 8.11 -0.30 -7.93
CA GLY A 272 6.79 -0.14 -7.31
C GLY A 272 6.14 1.16 -7.75
N GLY A 273 5.63 1.91 -6.79
CA GLY A 273 5.02 3.22 -7.02
C GLY A 273 4.62 3.85 -5.70
N ILE A 274 4.39 5.16 -5.72
CA ILE A 274 3.93 5.87 -4.53
C ILE A 274 2.64 5.26 -3.96
N SER A 275 1.81 4.65 -4.80
CA SER A 275 0.59 3.95 -4.40
C SER A 275 0.83 2.81 -3.41
N TRP A 276 2.00 2.16 -3.45
CA TRP A 276 2.35 1.06 -2.54
C TRP A 276 2.73 1.54 -1.14
N THR A 277 3.12 2.81 -1.01
CA THR A 277 3.54 3.37 0.28
C THR A 277 2.39 3.55 1.25
N VAL A 278 1.22 3.94 0.76
CA VAL A 278 0.06 4.31 1.60
C VAL A 278 -0.51 3.10 2.35
N PRO A 279 -0.81 1.95 1.70
CA PRO A 279 -1.30 0.76 2.40
C PRO A 279 -0.27 0.19 3.36
N TYR A 280 1.03 0.22 3.01
CA TYR A 280 2.10 -0.20 3.91
C TYR A 280 2.09 0.63 5.20
N LEU A 281 2.10 1.98 5.07
CA LEU A 281 2.05 2.85 6.24
C LEU A 281 0.78 2.65 7.06
N THR A 282 -0.37 2.52 6.40
CA THR A 282 -1.64 2.26 7.08
C THR A 282 -1.56 1.00 7.94
N GLY A 283 -0.92 -0.05 7.45
CA GLY A 283 -0.67 -1.30 8.18
C GLY A 283 0.26 -1.10 9.38
N VAL A 284 1.37 -0.36 9.23
CA VAL A 284 2.28 -0.05 10.35
C VAL A 284 1.56 0.71 11.45
N LEU A 285 0.77 1.72 11.10
CA LEU A 285 -0.02 2.48 12.07
C LEU A 285 -1.10 1.62 12.73
N ALA A 286 -1.73 0.70 12.00
CA ALA A 286 -2.69 -0.25 12.58
C ALA A 286 -2.02 -1.15 13.63
N MET A 287 -0.79 -1.62 13.42
CA MET A 287 -0.03 -2.34 14.44
C MET A 287 0.25 -1.49 15.68
N GLY A 288 0.53 -0.20 15.51
CA GLY A 288 0.67 0.74 16.64
C GLY A 288 -0.62 0.87 17.45
N TRP A 289 -1.77 1.06 16.80
CA TRP A 289 -3.07 1.13 17.48
C TRP A 289 -3.52 -0.21 18.08
N GLN A 290 -3.05 -1.34 17.57
CA GLN A 290 -3.26 -2.63 18.26
C GLN A 290 -2.63 -2.63 19.66
N ILE A 291 -1.47 -1.99 19.83
CA ILE A 291 -0.73 -1.93 21.11
C ILE A 291 -1.33 -0.86 22.01
N ASN A 292 -1.52 0.34 21.48
CA ASN A 292 -2.14 1.44 22.25
C ASN A 292 -3.29 2.08 21.45
N PRO A 293 -4.54 1.62 21.66
CA PRO A 293 -5.71 2.15 20.96
C PRO A 293 -6.06 3.60 21.35
N GLU A 294 -5.50 4.12 22.44
CA GLU A 294 -5.77 5.49 22.92
C GLU A 294 -4.96 6.57 22.19
N LEU A 295 -3.94 6.19 21.39
CA LEU A 295 -3.14 7.15 20.65
C LEU A 295 -4.00 7.92 19.65
N THR A 296 -3.93 9.23 19.74
CA THR A 296 -4.49 10.14 18.73
C THR A 296 -3.70 10.09 17.43
N ASN A 297 -4.28 10.61 16.34
CA ASN A 297 -3.60 10.70 15.04
C ASN A 297 -2.29 11.50 15.14
N ALA A 298 -2.26 12.58 15.92
CA ALA A 298 -1.04 13.38 16.10
C ALA A 298 0.03 12.58 16.84
N GLN A 299 -0.32 11.95 17.97
CA GLN A 299 0.64 11.18 18.77
C GLN A 299 1.24 10.01 17.99
N ILE A 300 0.42 9.26 17.24
CA ILE A 300 0.94 8.11 16.49
C ILE A 300 1.86 8.55 15.33
N LEU A 301 1.58 9.70 14.69
CA LEU A 301 2.45 10.27 13.67
C LEU A 301 3.76 10.83 14.28
N ASP A 302 3.70 11.45 15.45
CA ASP A 302 4.89 11.91 16.16
C ASP A 302 5.82 10.73 16.49
N LEU A 303 5.26 9.60 16.95
CA LEU A 303 6.02 8.37 17.21
C LEU A 303 6.59 7.77 15.92
N LEU A 304 5.82 7.78 14.83
CA LEU A 304 6.28 7.33 13.51
C LEU A 304 7.51 8.12 13.05
N TYR A 305 7.47 9.45 13.13
CA TYR A 305 8.59 10.29 12.74
C TYR A 305 9.79 10.16 13.67
N ALA A 306 9.55 10.01 14.97
CA ALA A 306 10.61 9.83 15.96
C ALA A 306 11.35 8.49 15.80
N SER A 307 10.68 7.46 15.30
CA SER A 307 11.25 6.12 15.06
C SER A 307 11.97 5.98 13.72
N ALA A 308 11.84 6.96 12.81
CA ALA A 308 12.38 6.83 11.47
C ALA A 308 13.92 6.72 11.48
N TYR A 309 14.45 5.76 10.74
CA TYR A 309 15.90 5.62 10.56
C TYR A 309 16.45 6.82 9.76
N GLU A 310 17.35 7.56 10.38
CA GLU A 310 17.93 8.76 9.79
C GLU A 310 18.94 8.42 8.69
N THR A 311 18.89 9.17 7.61
CA THR A 311 19.82 9.10 6.49
C THR A 311 20.23 10.52 6.07
N ASN A 312 21.06 10.63 5.03
CA ASN A 312 21.34 11.93 4.41
C ASN A 312 20.15 12.50 3.60
N ASN A 313 19.08 11.71 3.43
CA ASN A 313 17.82 12.17 2.83
C ASN A 313 16.99 12.86 3.92
N PRO A 314 16.36 14.01 3.66
CA PRO A 314 15.52 14.71 4.64
C PRO A 314 14.28 13.88 5.07
N ALA A 315 13.84 12.93 4.25
CA ALA A 315 12.85 11.94 4.66
C ALA A 315 13.56 10.71 5.24
N GLY A 316 13.36 10.42 6.51
CA GLY A 316 13.85 9.18 7.14
C GLY A 316 13.26 7.94 6.50
N ILE A 317 13.85 6.78 6.76
CA ILE A 317 13.30 5.48 6.34
C ILE A 317 12.42 4.95 7.46
N ILE A 318 11.27 4.39 7.12
CA ILE A 318 10.37 3.77 8.09
C ILE A 318 11.09 2.63 8.83
N ASP A 319 11.00 2.64 10.16
CA ASP A 319 11.45 1.53 11.02
C ASP A 319 10.30 1.04 11.90
N PRO A 320 9.55 0.04 11.45
CA PRO A 320 8.40 -0.47 12.20
C PRO A 320 8.76 -1.06 13.57
N ARG A 321 9.95 -1.61 13.74
CA ARG A 321 10.39 -2.17 15.05
C ARG A 321 10.58 -1.06 16.06
N GLU A 322 11.35 -0.04 15.72
CA GLU A 322 11.55 1.12 16.59
C GLU A 322 10.23 1.85 16.86
N PHE A 323 9.37 1.99 15.82
CA PHE A 323 8.02 2.55 16.00
C PHE A 323 7.21 1.79 17.05
N ILE A 324 7.16 0.46 16.96
CA ILE A 324 6.43 -0.38 17.91
C ILE A 324 7.02 -0.29 19.31
N ASP A 325 8.35 -0.23 19.42
CA ASP A 325 9.00 -0.08 20.71
C ASP A 325 8.68 1.28 21.36
N LEU A 326 8.65 2.37 20.60
CA LEU A 326 8.20 3.67 21.12
C LEU A 326 6.71 3.66 21.51
N VAL A 327 5.84 3.01 20.72
CA VAL A 327 4.42 2.86 21.07
C VAL A 327 4.25 2.10 22.38
N ARG A 328 5.01 1.03 22.62
CA ARG A 328 4.95 0.26 23.89
C ARG A 328 5.27 1.10 25.12
N LEU A 329 6.16 2.08 24.99
CA LEU A 329 6.48 2.98 26.11
C LEU A 329 5.28 3.82 26.55
N THR A 330 4.39 4.16 25.63
CA THR A 330 3.18 4.96 25.93
C THR A 330 2.08 4.21 26.69
N VAL A 331 2.14 2.88 26.75
CA VAL A 331 1.15 2.07 27.49
C VAL A 331 1.44 2.04 28.99
N ASN A 332 2.68 2.33 29.40
CA ASN A 332 3.16 2.23 30.78
C ASN A 332 3.14 3.60 31.50
N GLU A 333 2.72 4.65 30.86
CA GLU A 333 2.51 5.98 31.44
C GLU A 333 1.02 6.21 31.81
#